data_dbb13710f9bca898c5dcb6954088453b
#
_entry.id   dbb13710f9bca898c5dcb6954088453b
#
_cell.length_a   1.000
_cell.length_b   1.000
_cell.length_c   1.000
_cell.angle_alpha   90.00
_cell.angle_beta   90.00
_cell.angle_gamma   90.00
#
_symmetry.space_group_name_H-M   'P 1'
#
loop_
_entity.id
_entity.type
_entity.pdbx_description
1 polymer ?
#
loop_
_entity_poly.entity_id
_entity_poly.type
_entity_poly.pdbx_seq_one_letter_code
_entity_poly.pdbx_strand_id
1 'polypeptide(L)'
;MAARKKVAKRWSVKSALLWVALVAVLVAAGFAALEPATRTIYHQLYPRSYRSYVEQYSREYDVDENLVYAVAKVESNFDPNAVSSADARGLMQMTEDAFEWVQYRMGDQSGVTYADIFDPEVAIKYGTYMLHLLLTETGDEMLAICSYHAGMGNVSAWLEQENYSTAGKTLDKIPYSDTESYYNKVSEAKEIYRELYS
;
A
#
# COMPACT_ATOMS: atom_id res chain seq x y z
N MET A 1 0.48 -56.00 -52.79
CA MET A 1 0.42 -55.07 -51.67
C MET A 1 0.86 -53.70 -52.16
N ALA A 2 -0.05 -52.72 -52.31
CA ALA A 2 0.26 -51.38 -52.80
C ALA A 2 0.32 -50.40 -51.60
N ALA A 3 1.49 -49.87 -51.35
CA ALA A 3 1.70 -48.88 -50.31
C ALA A 3 1.08 -47.53 -50.71
N ARG A 4 0.03 -47.12 -50.04
CA ARG A 4 -0.52 -45.71 -50.12
C ARG A 4 0.46 -44.72 -49.65
N LYS A 5 1.11 -43.94 -50.50
CA LYS A 5 1.89 -42.75 -50.17
C LYS A 5 0.94 -41.67 -49.60
N LYS A 6 1.07 -41.34 -48.29
CA LYS A 6 0.40 -40.19 -47.70
C LYS A 6 1.04 -38.91 -48.29
N VAL A 7 0.28 -38.19 -49.12
CA VAL A 7 0.67 -36.88 -49.62
C VAL A 7 0.51 -35.88 -48.46
N ALA A 8 1.62 -35.40 -47.92
CA ALA A 8 1.62 -34.32 -46.91
C ALA A 8 1.10 -33.05 -47.61
N LYS A 9 -0.03 -32.51 -47.11
CA LYS A 9 -0.64 -31.28 -47.61
C LYS A 9 0.31 -30.11 -47.28
N ARG A 10 1.06 -29.60 -48.29
CA ARG A 10 1.93 -28.43 -48.15
C ARG A 10 1.03 -27.19 -47.95
N TRP A 11 1.07 -26.57 -46.81
CA TRP A 11 0.39 -25.30 -46.55
C TRP A 11 1.01 -24.21 -47.45
N SER A 12 0.16 -23.37 -48.06
CA SER A 12 0.66 -22.24 -48.82
C SER A 12 1.18 -21.17 -47.84
N VAL A 13 2.17 -20.40 -48.25
CA VAL A 13 2.71 -19.28 -47.42
C VAL A 13 1.58 -18.32 -47.03
N LYS A 14 0.61 -18.10 -47.94
CA LYS A 14 -0.57 -17.25 -47.65
C LYS A 14 -1.46 -17.82 -46.53
N SER A 15 -1.68 -19.16 -46.51
CA SER A 15 -2.47 -19.76 -45.43
C SER A 15 -1.72 -19.74 -44.07
N ALA A 16 -0.39 -19.90 -44.10
CA ALA A 16 0.42 -19.77 -42.89
C ALA A 16 0.38 -18.34 -42.33
N LEU A 17 0.49 -17.32 -43.18
CA LEU A 17 0.37 -15.91 -42.77
C LEU A 17 -1.02 -15.57 -42.20
N LEU A 18 -2.10 -16.10 -42.79
CA LEU A 18 -3.46 -15.93 -42.28
C LEU A 18 -3.64 -16.56 -40.88
N TRP A 19 -3.05 -17.72 -40.65
CA TRP A 19 -3.10 -18.37 -39.33
C TRP A 19 -2.30 -17.59 -38.29
N VAL A 20 -1.12 -17.05 -38.64
CA VAL A 20 -0.32 -16.20 -37.74
C VAL A 20 -1.09 -14.93 -37.39
N ALA A 21 -1.72 -14.28 -38.38
CA ALA A 21 -2.54 -13.11 -38.15
C ALA A 21 -3.75 -13.40 -37.23
N LEU A 22 -4.42 -14.53 -37.46
CA LEU A 22 -5.55 -14.96 -36.62
C LEU A 22 -5.11 -15.21 -35.18
N VAL A 23 -4.00 -15.92 -34.97
CA VAL A 23 -3.46 -16.16 -33.63
C VAL A 23 -3.07 -14.84 -32.95
N ALA A 24 -2.44 -13.92 -33.67
CA ALA A 24 -2.08 -12.61 -33.13
C ALA A 24 -3.33 -11.80 -32.69
N VAL A 25 -4.41 -11.83 -33.50
CA VAL A 25 -5.69 -11.19 -33.14
C VAL A 25 -6.32 -11.84 -31.91
N LEU A 26 -6.33 -13.19 -31.85
CA LEU A 26 -6.88 -13.89 -30.69
C LEU A 26 -6.09 -13.64 -29.40
N VAL A 27 -4.77 -13.56 -29.50
CA VAL A 27 -3.90 -13.19 -28.37
C VAL A 27 -4.17 -11.77 -27.93
N ALA A 28 -4.24 -10.81 -28.86
CA ALA A 28 -4.56 -9.42 -28.54
C ALA A 28 -5.97 -9.27 -27.91
N ALA A 29 -6.96 -9.99 -28.45
CA ALA A 29 -8.31 -10.02 -27.89
C ALA A 29 -8.33 -10.65 -26.48
N GLY A 30 -7.53 -11.68 -26.25
CA GLY A 30 -7.36 -12.30 -24.94
C GLY A 30 -6.77 -11.33 -23.92
N PHE A 31 -5.72 -10.60 -24.27
CA PHE A 31 -5.16 -9.55 -23.41
C PHE A 31 -6.16 -8.44 -23.11
N ALA A 32 -6.87 -7.95 -24.14
CA ALA A 32 -7.89 -6.89 -23.96
C ALA A 32 -9.07 -7.33 -23.07
N ALA A 33 -9.39 -8.63 -23.04
CA ALA A 33 -10.44 -9.15 -22.15
C ALA A 33 -9.95 -9.38 -20.71
N LEU A 34 -8.65 -9.62 -20.51
CA LEU A 34 -8.07 -9.84 -19.18
C LEU A 34 -7.94 -8.53 -18.37
N GLU A 35 -7.65 -7.40 -19.02
CA GLU A 35 -7.48 -6.11 -18.32
C GLU A 35 -8.68 -5.70 -17.45
N PRO A 36 -9.95 -5.70 -17.95
CA PRO A 36 -11.09 -5.30 -17.12
C PRO A 36 -11.34 -6.29 -15.98
N ALA A 37 -11.07 -7.59 -16.18
CA ALA A 37 -11.23 -8.60 -15.14
C ALA A 37 -10.19 -8.40 -14.01
N THR A 38 -8.93 -8.18 -14.37
CA THR A 38 -7.86 -7.92 -13.40
C THR A 38 -8.13 -6.63 -12.64
N ARG A 39 -8.54 -5.55 -13.32
CA ARG A 39 -8.89 -4.27 -12.68
C ARG A 39 -10.03 -4.45 -11.67
N THR A 40 -11.06 -5.22 -12.00
CA THR A 40 -12.17 -5.51 -11.07
C THR A 40 -11.68 -6.23 -9.82
N ILE A 41 -10.81 -7.22 -9.97
CA ILE A 41 -10.20 -7.94 -8.85
C ILE A 41 -9.38 -6.99 -7.97
N TYR A 42 -8.56 -6.13 -8.57
CA TYR A 42 -7.77 -5.16 -7.82
C TYR A 42 -8.64 -4.17 -7.05
N HIS A 43 -9.77 -3.68 -7.61
CA HIS A 43 -10.72 -2.83 -6.85
C HIS A 43 -11.35 -3.56 -5.65
N GLN A 44 -11.53 -4.89 -5.72
CA GLN A 44 -12.01 -5.67 -4.57
C GLN A 44 -10.91 -5.88 -3.52
N LEU A 45 -9.67 -6.09 -3.96
CA LEU A 45 -8.53 -6.28 -3.06
C LEU A 45 -8.06 -4.98 -2.41
N TYR A 46 -8.19 -3.85 -3.10
CA TYR A 46 -7.75 -2.52 -2.65
C TYR A 46 -8.94 -1.54 -2.63
N PRO A 47 -9.95 -1.76 -1.77
CA PRO A 47 -11.11 -0.88 -1.71
C PRO A 47 -10.74 0.47 -1.09
N ARG A 48 -11.43 1.54 -1.51
CA ARG A 48 -11.42 2.84 -0.82
C ARG A 48 -12.47 2.85 0.30
N SER A 49 -12.28 2.00 1.31
CA SER A 49 -13.14 1.98 2.49
C SER A 49 -13.03 3.30 3.26
N TYR A 50 -14.12 3.73 3.88
CA TYR A 50 -14.18 4.98 4.68
C TYR A 50 -13.75 6.24 3.92
N ARG A 51 -14.05 6.30 2.65
CA ARG A 51 -13.58 7.31 1.69
C ARG A 51 -13.75 8.74 2.19
N SER A 52 -14.91 9.08 2.75
CA SER A 52 -15.19 10.43 3.25
C SER A 52 -14.19 10.88 4.31
N TYR A 53 -13.85 10.01 5.25
CA TYR A 53 -12.89 10.32 6.31
C TYR A 53 -11.45 10.42 5.77
N VAL A 54 -11.05 9.49 4.90
CA VAL A 54 -9.71 9.55 4.30
C VAL A 54 -9.54 10.83 3.49
N GLU A 55 -10.49 11.18 2.59
CA GLU A 55 -10.42 12.41 1.80
C GLU A 55 -10.46 13.67 2.66
N GLN A 56 -11.21 13.67 3.76
CA GLN A 56 -11.27 14.80 4.69
C GLN A 56 -9.92 15.02 5.38
N TYR A 57 -9.43 13.99 6.09
CA TYR A 57 -8.25 14.13 6.93
C TYR A 57 -6.93 14.16 6.15
N SER A 58 -6.87 13.54 4.95
CA SER A 58 -5.75 13.71 4.02
C SER A 58 -5.59 15.16 3.58
N ARG A 59 -6.70 15.84 3.25
CA ARG A 59 -6.66 17.28 2.89
C ARG A 59 -6.37 18.16 4.09
N GLU A 60 -6.95 17.85 5.26
CA GLU A 60 -6.79 18.64 6.47
C GLU A 60 -5.33 18.65 6.96
N TYR A 61 -4.65 17.51 6.84
CA TYR A 61 -3.29 17.33 7.36
C TYR A 61 -2.21 17.28 6.27
N ASP A 62 -2.58 17.53 5.01
CA ASP A 62 -1.65 17.51 3.87
C ASP A 62 -0.88 16.18 3.73
N VAL A 63 -1.61 15.07 3.74
CA VAL A 63 -1.08 13.71 3.55
C VAL A 63 -1.67 13.11 2.28
N ASP A 64 -0.84 12.44 1.45
CA ASP A 64 -1.30 11.70 0.28
C ASP A 64 -2.36 10.65 0.67
N GLU A 65 -3.59 10.77 0.12
CA GLU A 65 -4.67 9.83 0.43
C GLU A 65 -4.31 8.37 0.09
N ASN A 66 -3.46 8.15 -0.94
CA ASN A 66 -3.02 6.82 -1.30
C ASN A 66 -2.11 6.22 -0.23
N LEU A 67 -1.32 7.04 0.46
CA LEU A 67 -0.53 6.60 1.61
C LEU A 67 -1.42 6.22 2.79
N VAL A 68 -2.46 7.00 3.09
CA VAL A 68 -3.41 6.69 4.16
C VAL A 68 -4.12 5.37 3.89
N TYR A 69 -4.63 5.17 2.65
CA TYR A 69 -5.22 3.90 2.23
C TYR A 69 -4.24 2.74 2.34
N ALA A 70 -3.00 2.93 1.91
CA ALA A 70 -1.96 1.90 1.96
C ALA A 70 -1.66 1.45 3.38
N VAL A 71 -1.50 2.41 4.30
CA VAL A 71 -1.27 2.10 5.72
C VAL A 71 -2.46 1.37 6.31
N ALA A 72 -3.69 1.88 6.17
CA ALA A 72 -4.89 1.21 6.69
C ALA A 72 -5.08 -0.21 6.10
N LYS A 73 -4.72 -0.39 4.83
CA LYS A 73 -4.73 -1.70 4.16
C LYS A 73 -3.73 -2.67 4.77
N VAL A 74 -2.51 -2.23 5.01
CA VAL A 74 -1.44 -3.09 5.52
C VAL A 74 -1.63 -3.38 7.01
N GLU A 75 -2.11 -2.40 7.79
CA GLU A 75 -2.30 -2.51 9.23
C GLU A 75 -3.45 -3.46 9.61
N SER A 76 -4.60 -3.29 9.02
CA SER A 76 -5.80 -4.02 9.44
C SER A 76 -6.62 -4.62 8.28
N ASN A 77 -6.25 -4.33 7.03
CA ASN A 77 -7.12 -4.60 5.88
C ASN A 77 -8.51 -3.94 6.05
N PHE A 78 -8.54 -2.75 6.65
CA PHE A 78 -9.75 -1.97 6.98
C PHE A 78 -10.67 -2.62 8.02
N ASP A 79 -10.17 -3.50 8.88
CA ASP A 79 -10.94 -4.02 10.01
C ASP A 79 -10.89 -3.01 11.18
N PRO A 80 -12.03 -2.36 11.52
CA PRO A 80 -12.05 -1.39 12.60
C PRO A 80 -11.88 -2.04 13.98
N ASN A 81 -12.08 -3.35 14.10
CA ASN A 81 -11.98 -4.08 15.36
C ASN A 81 -10.66 -4.84 15.51
N ALA A 82 -9.72 -4.63 14.61
CA ALA A 82 -8.42 -5.30 14.66
C ALA A 82 -7.66 -4.97 15.94
N VAL A 83 -7.07 -6.00 16.56
CA VAL A 83 -6.19 -5.89 17.74
C VAL A 83 -4.98 -6.78 17.52
N SER A 84 -3.79 -6.21 17.58
CA SER A 84 -2.53 -6.94 17.44
C SER A 84 -2.07 -7.56 18.78
N SER A 85 -1.05 -8.41 18.71
CA SER A 85 -0.39 -8.97 19.91
C SER A 85 0.31 -7.90 20.77
N ALA A 86 0.62 -6.75 20.20
CA ALA A 86 1.20 -5.58 20.88
C ALA A 86 0.15 -4.58 21.36
N ASP A 87 -1.15 -4.98 21.34
CA ASP A 87 -2.29 -4.14 21.70
C ASP A 87 -2.44 -2.88 20.84
N ALA A 88 -1.91 -2.90 19.62
CA ALA A 88 -2.25 -1.89 18.62
C ALA A 88 -3.67 -2.15 18.10
N ARG A 89 -4.49 -1.10 17.95
CA ARG A 89 -5.93 -1.22 17.73
C ARG A 89 -6.46 -0.43 16.55
N GLY A 90 -7.58 -0.90 16.02
CA GLY A 90 -8.40 -0.24 15.01
C GLY A 90 -7.80 -0.24 13.62
N LEU A 91 -8.39 0.56 12.72
CA LEU A 91 -8.05 0.60 11.29
C LEU A 91 -6.57 0.88 11.00
N MET A 92 -5.96 1.76 11.79
CA MET A 92 -4.60 2.25 11.60
C MET A 92 -3.60 1.62 12.59
N GLN A 93 -4.05 0.63 13.40
CA GLN A 93 -3.24 -0.13 14.36
C GLN A 93 -2.37 0.77 15.25
N MET A 94 -2.98 1.78 15.85
CA MET A 94 -2.28 2.65 16.79
C MET A 94 -2.20 1.99 18.18
N THR A 95 -1.07 2.12 18.84
CA THR A 95 -0.95 1.81 20.27
C THR A 95 -1.47 2.98 21.12
N GLU A 96 -1.75 2.72 22.40
CA GLU A 96 -2.20 3.78 23.33
C GLU A 96 -1.18 4.91 23.43
N ASP A 97 0.10 4.59 23.59
CA ASP A 97 1.19 5.57 23.64
C ASP A 97 1.24 6.44 22.37
N ALA A 98 1.07 5.82 21.20
CA ALA A 98 1.07 6.56 19.92
C ALA A 98 -0.15 7.46 19.81
N PHE A 99 -1.33 6.98 20.24
CA PHE A 99 -2.55 7.76 20.25
C PHE A 99 -2.43 9.00 21.18
N GLU A 100 -1.96 8.80 22.41
CA GLU A 100 -1.78 9.89 23.40
C GLU A 100 -0.73 10.89 22.91
N TRP A 101 0.37 10.43 22.33
CA TRP A 101 1.37 11.30 21.71
C TRP A 101 0.78 12.15 20.59
N VAL A 102 0.00 11.54 19.69
CA VAL A 102 -0.69 12.27 18.60
C VAL A 102 -1.69 13.26 19.17
N GLN A 103 -2.51 12.86 20.14
CA GLN A 103 -3.49 13.73 20.78
C GLN A 103 -2.82 14.98 21.41
N TYR A 104 -1.71 14.77 22.12
CA TYR A 104 -0.92 15.85 22.67
C TYR A 104 -0.38 16.79 21.58
N ARG A 105 0.16 16.23 20.49
CA ARG A 105 0.72 17.02 19.37
C ARG A 105 -0.36 17.79 18.59
N MET A 106 -1.56 17.26 18.49
CA MET A 106 -2.72 17.94 17.92
C MET A 106 -3.23 19.08 18.84
N GLY A 107 -2.96 19.02 20.12
CA GLY A 107 -3.61 19.86 21.11
C GLY A 107 -5.12 19.57 21.23
N ASP A 108 -5.52 18.32 20.94
CA ASP A 108 -6.91 17.92 20.91
C ASP A 108 -7.51 17.83 22.33
N GLN A 109 -8.57 18.61 22.56
CA GLN A 109 -9.31 18.67 23.81
C GLN A 109 -10.76 18.19 23.64
N SER A 110 -11.03 17.40 22.60
CA SER A 110 -12.38 16.91 22.28
C SER A 110 -12.95 15.93 23.31
N GLY A 111 -12.10 15.37 24.18
CA GLY A 111 -12.48 14.34 25.15
C GLY A 111 -12.48 12.93 24.57
N VAL A 112 -12.05 12.76 23.31
CA VAL A 112 -11.83 11.44 22.68
C VAL A 112 -10.70 10.74 23.42
N THR A 113 -10.85 9.44 23.66
CA THR A 113 -9.91 8.59 24.38
C THR A 113 -9.45 7.43 23.51
N TYR A 114 -8.42 6.70 23.94
CA TYR A 114 -7.96 5.51 23.21
C TYR A 114 -9.05 4.42 23.09
N ALA A 115 -10.03 4.39 23.97
CA ALA A 115 -11.16 3.47 23.85
C ALA A 115 -12.01 3.71 22.59
N ASP A 116 -11.98 4.93 22.05
CA ASP A 116 -12.73 5.32 20.86
C ASP A 116 -11.99 4.97 19.56
N ILE A 117 -10.77 4.40 19.62
CA ILE A 117 -9.94 4.08 18.46
C ILE A 117 -10.56 3.05 17.49
N PHE A 118 -11.56 2.32 17.94
CA PHE A 118 -12.34 1.41 17.12
C PHE A 118 -13.37 2.12 16.22
N ASP A 119 -13.65 3.41 16.49
CA ASP A 119 -14.42 4.24 15.57
C ASP A 119 -13.56 4.56 14.33
N PRO A 120 -14.04 4.24 13.12
CA PRO A 120 -13.30 4.48 11.89
C PRO A 120 -12.88 5.94 11.68
N GLU A 121 -13.71 6.90 12.08
CA GLU A 121 -13.38 8.32 11.97
C GLU A 121 -12.23 8.69 12.89
N VAL A 122 -12.27 8.26 14.14
CA VAL A 122 -11.21 8.49 15.12
C VAL A 122 -9.91 7.86 14.65
N ALA A 123 -9.93 6.58 14.25
CA ALA A 123 -8.74 5.88 13.78
C ALA A 123 -8.08 6.58 12.59
N ILE A 124 -8.87 6.99 11.58
CA ILE A 124 -8.36 7.66 10.39
C ILE A 124 -7.85 9.06 10.73
N LYS A 125 -8.59 9.84 11.54
CA LYS A 125 -8.15 11.17 11.97
C LYS A 125 -6.78 11.14 12.64
N TYR A 126 -6.63 10.32 13.68
CA TYR A 126 -5.40 10.27 14.46
C TYR A 126 -4.26 9.58 13.71
N GLY A 127 -4.54 8.51 12.98
CA GLY A 127 -3.53 7.82 12.15
C GLY A 127 -3.00 8.68 11.01
N THR A 128 -3.89 9.46 10.35
CA THR A 128 -3.48 10.41 9.29
C THR A 128 -2.64 11.56 9.88
N TYR A 129 -3.01 12.07 11.06
CA TYR A 129 -2.21 13.10 11.72
C TYR A 129 -0.86 12.55 12.19
N MET A 130 -0.78 11.30 12.64
CA MET A 130 0.50 10.64 12.91
C MET A 130 1.40 10.61 11.67
N LEU A 131 0.85 10.23 10.50
CA LEU A 131 1.59 10.27 9.24
C LEU A 131 2.06 11.68 8.90
N HIS A 132 1.20 12.70 9.05
CA HIS A 132 1.57 14.12 8.90
C HIS A 132 2.78 14.51 9.77
N LEU A 133 2.75 14.15 11.05
CA LEU A 133 3.85 14.45 11.96
C LEU A 133 5.16 13.78 11.51
N LEU A 134 5.09 12.48 11.19
CA LEU A 134 6.26 11.71 10.78
C LEU A 134 6.84 12.22 9.45
N LEU A 135 6.00 12.54 8.47
CA LEU A 135 6.44 13.14 7.19
C LEU A 135 7.08 14.51 7.40
N THR A 136 6.51 15.35 8.28
CA THR A 136 7.03 16.68 8.58
C THR A 136 8.38 16.62 9.32
N GLU A 137 8.51 15.72 10.30
CA GLU A 137 9.71 15.59 11.10
C GLU A 137 10.87 14.93 10.37
N THR A 138 10.58 13.95 9.52
CA THR A 138 11.62 13.23 8.78
C THR A 138 11.97 13.90 7.44
N GLY A 139 11.00 14.58 6.81
CA GLY A 139 11.13 15.12 5.45
C GLY A 139 11.30 14.05 4.37
N ASP A 140 11.09 12.77 4.70
CA ASP A 140 11.29 11.62 3.80
C ASP A 140 10.20 10.58 4.05
N GLU A 141 9.55 10.11 2.97
CA GLU A 141 8.43 9.18 3.07
C GLU A 141 8.86 7.79 3.56
N MET A 142 10.04 7.30 3.14
CA MET A 142 10.56 6.03 3.64
C MET A 142 10.78 6.08 5.15
N LEU A 143 11.40 7.16 5.63
CA LEU A 143 11.64 7.34 7.07
C LEU A 143 10.33 7.46 7.84
N ALA A 144 9.33 8.16 7.28
CA ALA A 144 8.01 8.28 7.90
C ALA A 144 7.30 6.92 8.01
N ILE A 145 7.30 6.11 6.94
CA ILE A 145 6.71 4.77 6.94
C ILE A 145 7.45 3.86 7.93
N CYS A 146 8.78 3.88 7.92
CA CYS A 146 9.57 3.12 8.89
C CYS A 146 9.31 3.56 10.33
N SER A 147 9.16 4.88 10.56
CA SER A 147 8.87 5.44 11.88
C SER A 147 7.48 5.09 12.38
N TYR A 148 6.51 4.99 11.47
CA TYR A 148 5.15 4.54 11.81
C TYR A 148 5.17 3.14 12.42
N HIS A 149 5.94 2.23 11.84
CA HIS A 149 6.01 0.83 12.27
C HIS A 149 7.00 0.60 13.42
N ALA A 150 8.22 1.09 13.29
CA ALA A 150 9.30 0.82 14.25
C ALA A 150 9.44 1.85 15.36
N GLY A 151 8.75 2.98 15.22
CA GLY A 151 8.90 4.15 16.10
C GLY A 151 10.06 5.06 15.68
N MET A 152 9.86 6.36 15.86
CA MET A 152 10.79 7.41 15.45
C MET A 152 12.15 7.32 16.14
N GLY A 153 12.18 6.87 17.41
CA GLY A 153 13.42 6.68 18.15
C GLY A 153 14.35 5.63 17.53
N ASN A 154 13.81 4.52 17.05
CA ASN A 154 14.59 3.50 16.36
C ASN A 154 15.14 4.02 15.02
N VAL A 155 14.30 4.70 14.23
CA VAL A 155 14.72 5.25 12.94
C VAL A 155 15.81 6.31 13.12
N SER A 156 15.69 7.19 14.12
CA SER A 156 16.74 8.17 14.46
C SER A 156 18.06 7.48 14.85
N ALA A 157 17.99 6.43 15.67
CA ALA A 157 19.18 5.66 16.05
C ALA A 157 19.81 4.92 14.84
N TRP A 158 19.03 4.52 13.85
CA TRP A 158 19.56 3.92 12.62
C TRP A 158 20.27 4.94 11.74
N LEU A 159 19.76 6.18 11.67
CA LEU A 159 20.39 7.26 10.90
C LEU A 159 21.76 7.66 11.45
N GLU A 160 22.04 7.43 12.75
CA GLU A 160 23.34 7.68 13.38
C GLU A 160 24.38 6.58 13.10
N GLN A 161 23.98 5.46 12.49
CA GLN A 161 24.85 4.31 12.25
C GLN A 161 25.30 4.26 10.78
N GLU A 162 26.60 4.37 10.51
CA GLU A 162 27.18 4.31 9.15
C GLU A 162 26.80 3.04 8.36
N ASN A 163 26.53 1.92 9.05
CA ASN A 163 26.10 0.68 8.41
C ASN A 163 24.69 0.76 7.79
N TYR A 164 23.87 1.73 8.19
CA TYR A 164 22.49 1.89 7.76
C TYR A 164 22.23 3.22 7.05
N SER A 165 23.07 4.23 7.30
CA SER A 165 22.94 5.57 6.73
C SER A 165 24.30 6.20 6.53
N THR A 166 24.72 6.41 5.29
CA THR A 166 26.01 7.03 4.96
C THR A 166 25.97 8.56 5.17
N ALA A 167 24.80 9.17 4.99
CA ALA A 167 24.63 10.62 5.05
C ALA A 167 23.96 11.11 6.34
N GLY A 168 23.47 10.22 7.20
CA GLY A 168 22.74 10.57 8.43
C GLY A 168 21.36 11.20 8.20
N LYS A 169 20.85 11.17 6.96
CA LYS A 169 19.58 11.81 6.56
C LYS A 169 18.59 10.86 5.91
N THR A 170 19.07 9.81 5.29
CA THR A 170 18.28 8.77 4.61
C THR A 170 18.85 7.41 4.99
N LEU A 171 18.02 6.37 4.95
CA LEU A 171 18.48 5.01 5.16
C LEU A 171 18.93 4.39 3.84
N ASP A 172 20.17 3.89 3.78
CA ASP A 172 20.67 3.07 2.69
C ASP A 172 20.16 1.63 2.83
N LYS A 173 19.82 1.22 4.07
CA LYS A 173 19.26 -0.08 4.41
C LYS A 173 18.38 0.01 5.65
N ILE A 174 17.23 -0.62 5.62
CA ILE A 174 16.35 -0.80 6.79
C ILE A 174 16.88 -1.96 7.62
N PRO A 175 17.27 -1.74 8.91
CA PRO A 175 17.95 -2.77 9.71
C PRO A 175 17.07 -3.96 10.09
N TYR A 176 15.79 -3.70 10.39
CA TYR A 176 14.87 -4.73 10.85
C TYR A 176 14.05 -5.27 9.68
N SER A 177 14.09 -6.60 9.49
CA SER A 177 13.44 -7.26 8.36
C SER A 177 11.90 -7.15 8.36
N ASP A 178 11.29 -7.03 9.53
CA ASP A 178 9.85 -6.78 9.69
C ASP A 178 9.48 -5.36 9.25
N THR A 179 10.28 -4.36 9.61
CA THR A 179 10.10 -2.98 9.16
C THR A 179 10.37 -2.84 7.66
N GLU A 180 11.39 -3.52 7.11
CA GLU A 180 11.64 -3.56 5.67
C GLU A 180 10.46 -4.19 4.91
N SER A 181 9.93 -5.30 5.42
CA SER A 181 8.72 -5.93 4.86
C SER A 181 7.51 -5.03 4.93
N TYR A 182 7.33 -4.31 6.04
CA TYR A 182 6.26 -3.34 6.21
C TYR A 182 6.37 -2.19 5.21
N TYR A 183 7.53 -1.57 5.12
CA TYR A 183 7.81 -0.50 4.15
C TYR A 183 7.49 -0.93 2.72
N ASN A 184 7.96 -2.11 2.31
CA ASN A 184 7.72 -2.64 0.97
C ASN A 184 6.22 -2.84 0.70
N LYS A 185 5.47 -3.39 1.66
CA LYS A 185 4.02 -3.60 1.54
C LYS A 185 3.25 -2.28 1.44
N VAL A 186 3.59 -1.28 2.26
CA VAL A 186 2.94 0.03 2.23
C VAL A 186 3.24 0.74 0.92
N SER A 187 4.50 0.73 0.47
CA SER A 187 4.92 1.34 -0.80
C SER A 187 4.24 0.70 -2.01
N GLU A 188 4.19 -0.64 -2.06
CA GLU A 188 3.49 -1.37 -3.11
C GLU A 188 1.98 -1.05 -3.11
N ALA A 189 1.35 -1.08 -1.94
CA ALA A 189 -0.08 -0.77 -1.82
C ALA A 189 -0.38 0.67 -2.24
N LYS A 190 0.46 1.64 -1.87
CA LYS A 190 0.33 3.04 -2.28
C LYS A 190 0.36 3.19 -3.79
N GLU A 191 1.31 2.54 -4.48
CA GLU A 191 1.39 2.57 -5.93
C GLU A 191 0.15 1.95 -6.58
N ILE A 192 -0.34 0.82 -6.05
CA ILE A 192 -1.57 0.19 -6.53
C ILE A 192 -2.77 1.13 -6.37
N TYR A 193 -2.93 1.80 -5.22
CA TYR A 193 -3.99 2.79 -5.04
C TYR A 193 -3.87 3.94 -6.04
N ARG A 194 -2.68 4.47 -6.24
CA ARG A 194 -2.43 5.53 -7.20
C ARG A 194 -2.82 5.12 -8.62
N GLU A 195 -2.45 3.91 -9.07
CA GLU A 195 -2.77 3.43 -10.42
C GLU A 195 -4.26 3.11 -10.61
N LEU A 196 -4.91 2.56 -9.58
CA LEU A 196 -6.32 2.17 -9.68
C LEU A 196 -7.29 3.34 -9.68
N TYR A 197 -6.92 4.44 -9.00
CA TYR A 197 -7.84 5.52 -8.69
C TYR A 197 -7.38 6.89 -9.23
N SER A 198 -6.32 6.91 -10.06
CA SER A 198 -5.89 8.10 -10.82
C SER A 198 -6.87 8.48 -11.94
#